data_578a63fde710894eb6f3d081e8568835
#
_entry.id   578a63fde710894eb6f3d081e8568835
#
_cell.length_a   1.000
_cell.length_b   1.000
_cell.length_c   1.000
_cell.angle_alpha   90.00
_cell.angle_beta   90.00
_cell.angle_gamma   90.00
#
_symmetry.space_group_name_H-M   'P 1'
#
loop_
_entity.id
_entity.type
_entity.pdbx_description
1 polymer ?
#
loop_
_entity_poly.entity_id
_entity_poly.type
_entity_poly.pdbx_seq_one_letter_code
_entity_poly.pdbx_strand_id
1 'polypeptide(L)'
;MPMWHVHHPKETYTAEERQEFAALATALYAESLGLPRFYVSVRFHEFSADEFFVGGEPNDRYVRIWIDHIARRTPDPGTRRWWMEMIDKKLACFLGDRGLHWEIHIDDTPFEFWTIDGYSPPAPESADERRWAAQNKPSPLIGEREQ
;
A
#
# COMPACT_ATOMS: atom_id res chain seq x y z
N MET A 1 -1.28 7.90 -3.08
CA MET A 1 -1.43 6.49 -3.51
C MET A 1 -0.50 5.64 -2.67
N PRO A 2 -1.01 4.70 -1.89
CA PRO A 2 -0.15 3.67 -1.34
C PRO A 2 0.12 2.60 -2.41
N MET A 3 1.39 2.47 -2.77
CA MET A 3 1.87 1.38 -3.61
C MET A 3 2.61 0.36 -2.74
N TRP A 4 2.10 -0.85 -2.69
CA TRP A 4 2.66 -1.94 -1.91
C TRP A 4 3.51 -2.84 -2.78
N HIS A 5 4.77 -3.01 -2.41
CA HIS A 5 5.68 -3.97 -2.99
C HIS A 5 5.87 -5.12 -2.01
N VAL A 6 5.38 -6.29 -2.37
CA VAL A 6 5.44 -7.50 -1.54
C VAL A 6 6.42 -8.48 -2.17
N HIS A 7 7.65 -8.53 -1.66
CA HIS A 7 8.66 -9.50 -2.07
C HIS A 7 8.51 -10.75 -1.21
N HIS A 8 8.34 -11.90 -1.83
CA HIS A 8 8.09 -13.15 -1.12
C HIS A 8 8.69 -14.35 -1.86
N PRO A 9 9.02 -15.44 -1.13
CA PRO A 9 9.46 -16.68 -1.77
C PRO A 9 8.41 -17.22 -2.75
N LYS A 10 8.86 -17.92 -3.77
CA LYS A 10 7.96 -18.66 -4.69
C LYS A 10 7.00 -19.54 -3.91
N GLU A 11 5.79 -19.71 -4.44
CA GLU A 11 4.75 -20.57 -3.88
C GLU A 11 4.25 -20.19 -2.47
N THR A 12 4.61 -18.99 -1.96
CA THR A 12 4.14 -18.52 -0.65
C THR A 12 2.65 -18.23 -0.64
N TYR A 13 2.12 -17.63 -1.70
CA TYR A 13 0.73 -17.21 -1.82
C TYR A 13 0.09 -17.73 -3.11
N THR A 14 -1.11 -18.31 -2.99
CA THR A 14 -1.95 -18.61 -4.16
C THR A 14 -2.49 -17.33 -4.81
N ALA A 15 -3.11 -17.46 -5.97
CA ALA A 15 -3.75 -16.30 -6.63
C ALA A 15 -4.89 -15.72 -5.78
N GLU A 16 -5.66 -16.58 -5.13
CA GLU A 16 -6.76 -16.23 -4.23
C GLU A 16 -6.23 -15.48 -3.00
N GLU A 17 -5.17 -15.99 -2.37
CA GLU A 17 -4.53 -15.35 -1.21
C GLU A 17 -3.93 -13.99 -1.55
N ARG A 18 -3.36 -13.81 -2.74
CA ARG A 18 -2.89 -12.52 -3.23
C ARG A 18 -4.05 -11.53 -3.40
N GLN A 19 -5.19 -11.99 -3.89
CA GLN A 19 -6.40 -11.17 -4.01
C GLN A 19 -6.94 -10.78 -2.63
N GLU A 20 -6.97 -11.70 -1.67
CA GLU A 20 -7.38 -11.42 -0.29
C GLU A 20 -6.43 -10.42 0.38
N PHE A 21 -5.13 -10.58 0.22
CA PHE A 21 -4.13 -9.62 0.72
C PHE A 21 -4.35 -8.23 0.11
N ALA A 22 -4.52 -8.14 -1.21
CA ALA A 22 -4.75 -6.87 -1.89
C ALA A 22 -6.07 -6.20 -1.46
N ALA A 23 -7.13 -6.99 -1.23
CA ALA A 23 -8.40 -6.51 -0.70
C ALA A 23 -8.22 -5.95 0.73
N LEU A 24 -7.48 -6.66 1.59
CA LEU A 24 -7.15 -6.22 2.94
C LEU A 24 -6.34 -4.91 2.94
N ALA A 25 -5.27 -4.85 2.15
CA ALA A 25 -4.46 -3.64 2.00
C ALA A 25 -5.31 -2.46 1.52
N THR A 26 -6.21 -2.67 0.57
CA THR A 26 -7.13 -1.63 0.08
C THR A 26 -8.10 -1.16 1.18
N ALA A 27 -8.68 -2.10 1.93
CA ALA A 27 -9.61 -1.79 3.02
C ALA A 27 -8.94 -0.96 4.13
N LEU A 28 -7.68 -1.23 4.46
CA LEU A 28 -6.91 -0.44 5.44
C LEU A 28 -6.94 1.06 5.13
N TYR A 29 -6.81 1.46 3.88
CA TYR A 29 -6.80 2.87 3.49
C TYR A 29 -8.21 3.41 3.22
N ALA A 30 -9.05 2.65 2.53
CA ALA A 30 -10.39 3.11 2.18
C ALA A 30 -11.28 3.27 3.41
N GLU A 31 -11.23 2.33 4.34
CA GLU A 31 -12.08 2.33 5.54
C GLU A 31 -11.52 3.21 6.66
N SER A 32 -10.18 3.24 6.84
CA SER A 32 -9.56 4.01 7.92
C SER A 32 -9.32 5.48 7.56
N LEU A 33 -9.07 5.79 6.30
CA LEU A 33 -8.68 7.13 5.85
C LEU A 33 -9.60 7.72 4.79
N GLY A 34 -10.65 7.00 4.38
CA GLY A 34 -11.61 7.46 3.36
C GLY A 34 -11.00 7.63 1.96
N LEU A 35 -9.85 7.00 1.69
CA LEU A 35 -9.19 7.12 0.38
C LEU A 35 -10.01 6.41 -0.72
N PRO A 36 -10.00 6.95 -1.95
CA PRO A 36 -10.49 6.22 -3.10
C PRO A 36 -9.81 4.85 -3.21
N ARG A 37 -10.59 3.79 -3.41
CA ARG A 37 -10.03 2.42 -3.48
C ARG A 37 -8.98 2.27 -4.58
N PHE A 38 -9.18 2.92 -5.72
CA PHE A 38 -8.24 2.87 -6.84
C PHE A 38 -6.89 3.56 -6.56
N TYR A 39 -6.74 4.29 -5.45
CA TYR A 39 -5.45 4.80 -5.00
C TYR A 39 -4.51 3.69 -4.54
N VAL A 40 -5.04 2.56 -4.10
CA VAL A 40 -4.24 1.47 -3.52
C VAL A 40 -3.83 0.49 -4.60
N SER A 41 -2.54 0.28 -4.75
CA SER A 41 -1.95 -0.71 -5.65
C SER A 41 -1.12 -1.70 -4.85
N VAL A 42 -1.17 -2.97 -5.23
CA VAL A 42 -0.36 -4.05 -4.63
C VAL A 42 0.33 -4.84 -5.71
N ARG A 43 1.64 -4.96 -5.63
CA ARG A 43 2.45 -5.78 -6.52
C ARG A 43 3.18 -6.86 -5.75
N PHE A 44 3.00 -8.11 -6.16
CA PHE A 44 3.76 -9.25 -5.64
C PHE A 44 4.98 -9.50 -6.52
N HIS A 45 6.13 -9.72 -5.86
CA HIS A 45 7.41 -10.01 -6.47
C HIS A 45 7.93 -11.33 -5.91
N GLU A 46 7.85 -12.38 -6.69
CA GLU A 46 8.36 -13.69 -6.29
C GLU A 46 9.87 -13.77 -6.50
N PHE A 47 10.57 -14.47 -5.59
CA PHE A 47 11.97 -14.79 -5.71
C PHE A 47 12.27 -16.25 -5.38
N SER A 48 13.35 -16.78 -5.94
CA SER A 48 13.91 -18.07 -5.57
C SER A 48 14.79 -17.95 -4.32
N ALA A 49 15.04 -19.07 -3.63
CA ALA A 49 15.85 -19.08 -2.41
C ALA A 49 17.27 -18.52 -2.58
N ASP A 50 17.82 -18.55 -3.79
CA ASP A 50 19.14 -18.05 -4.15
C ASP A 50 19.14 -16.57 -4.62
N GLU A 51 17.99 -15.88 -4.56
CA GLU A 51 17.82 -14.48 -4.98
C GLU A 51 17.60 -13.53 -3.81
N PHE A 52 17.38 -14.03 -2.59
CA PHE A 52 17.12 -13.21 -1.42
C PHE A 52 18.01 -13.62 -0.24
N PHE A 53 18.74 -12.67 0.29
CA PHE A 53 19.75 -12.91 1.33
C PHE A 53 19.47 -12.04 2.55
N VAL A 54 19.56 -12.63 3.73
CA VAL A 54 19.48 -11.93 5.01
C VAL A 54 20.79 -12.19 5.77
N GLY A 55 21.48 -11.12 6.13
CA GLY A 55 22.78 -11.25 6.78
C GLY A 55 23.86 -11.95 5.94
N GLY A 56 23.68 -11.97 4.62
CA GLY A 56 24.58 -12.67 3.68
C GLY A 56 24.23 -14.13 3.41
N GLU A 57 23.19 -14.68 4.06
CA GLU A 57 22.76 -16.06 3.88
C GLU A 57 21.44 -16.12 3.08
N PRO A 58 21.28 -17.10 2.15
CA PRO A 58 20.04 -17.31 1.42
C PRO A 58 18.85 -17.52 2.37
N ASN A 59 17.71 -16.93 2.04
CA ASN A 59 16.53 -17.03 2.90
C ASN A 59 15.24 -17.19 2.07
N ASP A 60 14.55 -18.30 2.25
CA ASP A 60 13.30 -18.65 1.59
C ASP A 60 12.06 -18.55 2.51
N ARG A 61 12.22 -17.92 3.68
CA ARG A 61 11.16 -17.73 4.67
C ARG A 61 10.97 -16.27 5.08
N TYR A 62 11.40 -15.36 4.23
CA TYR A 62 11.36 -13.93 4.52
C TYR A 62 10.45 -13.20 3.54
N VAL A 63 9.60 -12.33 4.06
CA VAL A 63 8.75 -11.42 3.25
C VAL A 63 9.19 -9.99 3.50
N ARG A 64 9.53 -9.29 2.44
CA ARG A 64 9.89 -7.88 2.50
C ARG A 64 8.75 -7.06 1.89
N ILE A 65 8.19 -6.16 2.67
CA ILE A 65 7.15 -5.25 2.23
C ILE A 65 7.67 -3.82 2.34
N TRP A 66 7.58 -3.06 1.25
CA TRP A 66 7.71 -1.63 1.35
C TRP A 66 6.50 -0.96 0.73
N ILE A 67 6.13 0.21 1.27
CA ILE A 67 4.92 0.93 0.89
C ILE A 67 5.31 2.37 0.58
N ASP A 68 5.06 2.80 -0.65
CA ASP A 68 5.20 4.20 -1.01
C ASP A 68 3.90 4.93 -0.67
N HIS A 69 3.96 5.89 0.25
CA HIS A 69 2.86 6.76 0.63
C HIS A 69 2.95 8.10 -0.09
N ILE A 70 1.80 8.61 -0.59
CA ILE A 70 1.71 9.93 -1.20
C ILE A 70 0.46 10.67 -0.71
N ALA A 71 -0.70 10.03 -0.73
CA ALA A 71 -2.01 10.67 -0.52
C ALA A 71 -2.24 11.20 0.91
N ARG A 72 -1.53 10.70 1.89
CA ARG A 72 -1.59 11.12 3.30
C ARG A 72 -0.21 11.13 3.90
N ARG A 73 0.08 12.18 4.66
CA ARG A 73 1.27 12.26 5.50
C ARG A 73 0.91 11.89 6.92
N THR A 74 1.82 11.24 7.60
CA THR A 74 1.68 10.89 9.02
C THR A 74 2.84 11.53 9.79
N PRO A 75 2.75 12.83 10.13
CA PRO A 75 3.87 13.57 10.74
C PRO A 75 4.15 13.14 12.18
N ASP A 76 3.10 12.71 12.91
CA ASP A 76 3.21 12.36 14.32
C ASP A 76 3.80 10.95 14.52
N PRO A 77 4.90 10.81 15.32
CA PRO A 77 5.54 9.51 15.58
C PRO A 77 4.62 8.48 16.25
N GLY A 78 3.69 8.92 17.11
CA GLY A 78 2.73 8.03 17.77
C GLY A 78 1.76 7.43 16.78
N THR A 79 1.23 8.23 15.87
CA THR A 79 0.35 7.79 14.79
C THR A 79 1.07 6.83 13.84
N ARG A 80 2.36 7.09 13.50
CA ARG A 80 3.16 6.17 12.69
C ARG A 80 3.30 4.80 13.34
N ARG A 81 3.61 4.76 14.63
CA ARG A 81 3.74 3.50 15.38
C ARG A 81 2.42 2.74 15.41
N TRP A 82 1.33 3.40 15.75
CA TRP A 82 -0.01 2.81 15.74
C TRP A 82 -0.38 2.24 14.37
N TRP A 83 -0.05 2.98 13.28
CA TRP A 83 -0.29 2.53 11.91
C TRP A 83 0.48 1.25 11.58
N MET A 84 1.77 1.19 11.95
CA MET A 84 2.60 0.01 11.76
C MET A 84 2.09 -1.20 12.55
N GLU A 85 1.74 -1.02 13.82
CA GLU A 85 1.16 -2.08 14.66
C GLU A 85 -0.16 -2.61 14.08
N MET A 86 -0.99 -1.73 13.52
CA MET A 86 -2.23 -2.11 12.85
C MET A 86 -1.97 -2.93 11.59
N ILE A 87 -1.02 -2.52 10.76
CA ILE A 87 -0.62 -3.27 9.56
C ILE A 87 -0.11 -4.66 9.95
N ASP A 88 0.84 -4.76 10.88
CA ASP A 88 1.38 -6.04 11.36
C ASP A 88 0.28 -6.98 11.86
N LYS A 89 -0.62 -6.45 12.69
CA LYS A 89 -1.74 -7.22 13.22
C LYS A 89 -2.69 -7.73 12.13
N LYS A 90 -2.99 -6.89 11.14
CA LYS A 90 -3.90 -7.25 10.04
C LYS A 90 -3.27 -8.25 9.08
N LEU A 91 -1.96 -8.22 8.90
CA LEU A 91 -1.24 -9.13 8.02
C LEU A 91 -0.78 -10.43 8.70
N ALA A 92 -1.04 -10.64 9.98
CA ALA A 92 -0.54 -11.79 10.72
C ALA A 92 -0.83 -13.14 10.03
N CYS A 93 -2.04 -13.31 9.49
CA CYS A 93 -2.43 -14.54 8.77
C CYS A 93 -1.66 -14.79 7.47
N PHE A 94 -1.07 -13.74 6.88
CA PHE A 94 -0.22 -13.87 5.69
C PHE A 94 1.27 -13.98 6.02
N LEU A 95 1.68 -13.70 7.24
CA LEU A 95 3.07 -13.57 7.67
C LEU A 95 3.38 -14.53 8.84
N GLY A 96 3.30 -14.03 10.07
CA GLY A 96 3.73 -14.75 11.28
C GLY A 96 2.99 -16.05 11.52
N ASP A 97 1.69 -16.11 11.27
CA ASP A 97 0.88 -17.32 11.43
C ASP A 97 1.30 -18.45 10.47
N ARG A 98 2.04 -18.11 9.41
CA ARG A 98 2.66 -19.05 8.46
C ARG A 98 4.10 -19.40 8.81
N GLY A 99 4.64 -18.87 9.93
CA GLY A 99 6.03 -19.05 10.33
C GLY A 99 7.01 -18.34 9.40
N LEU A 100 6.57 -17.28 8.71
CA LEU A 100 7.45 -16.41 7.91
C LEU A 100 8.06 -15.33 8.80
N HIS A 101 9.26 -14.91 8.47
CA HIS A 101 9.84 -13.67 8.96
C HIS A 101 9.48 -12.53 8.02
N TRP A 102 9.37 -11.32 8.53
CA TRP A 102 9.02 -10.17 7.67
C TRP A 102 9.60 -8.87 8.16
N GLU A 103 9.63 -7.94 7.26
CA GLU A 103 9.97 -6.55 7.51
C GLU A 103 9.07 -5.65 6.68
N ILE A 104 8.57 -4.57 7.28
CA ILE A 104 7.72 -3.58 6.63
C ILE A 104 8.32 -2.20 6.85
N HIS A 105 8.40 -1.37 5.80
CA HIS A 105 8.68 0.05 5.93
C HIS A 105 7.80 0.86 5.01
N ILE A 106 7.67 2.13 5.32
CA ILE A 106 6.87 3.10 4.57
C ILE A 106 7.75 4.29 4.21
N ASP A 107 7.75 4.65 2.93
CA ASP A 107 8.37 5.86 2.42
C ASP A 107 7.29 6.89 2.08
N ASP A 108 7.49 8.15 2.49
CA ASP A 108 6.60 9.26 2.16
C ASP A 108 7.12 10.03 0.94
N THR A 109 6.34 10.07 -0.13
CA THR A 109 6.60 10.90 -1.31
C THR A 109 5.83 12.22 -1.19
N PRO A 110 6.45 13.38 -1.52
CA PRO A 110 5.73 14.64 -1.60
C PRO A 110 4.54 14.57 -2.54
N PHE A 111 3.39 15.10 -2.10
CA PHE A 111 2.12 15.03 -2.83
C PHE A 111 2.22 15.65 -4.24
N GLU A 112 3.05 16.68 -4.40
CA GLU A 112 3.27 17.41 -5.63
C GLU A 112 3.98 16.58 -6.72
N PHE A 113 4.58 15.44 -6.35
CA PHE A 113 5.20 14.49 -7.29
C PHE A 113 4.25 13.41 -7.79
N TRP A 114 2.94 13.65 -7.73
CA TRP A 114 1.96 12.63 -8.07
C TRP A 114 0.92 13.11 -9.08
N THR A 115 0.71 12.30 -10.11
CA THR A 115 -0.40 12.43 -11.06
C THR A 115 -1.05 11.06 -11.29
N ILE A 116 -2.34 11.05 -11.62
CA ILE A 116 -3.08 9.85 -12.02
C ILE A 116 -3.80 10.15 -13.34
N ASP A 117 -3.53 9.37 -14.37
CA ASP A 117 -4.08 9.57 -15.72
C ASP A 117 -3.91 10.99 -16.25
N GLY A 118 -2.79 11.65 -15.82
CA GLY A 118 -2.49 13.03 -16.16
C GLY A 118 -3.20 14.09 -15.31
N TYR A 119 -4.08 13.70 -14.38
CA TYR A 119 -4.72 14.63 -13.45
C TYR A 119 -3.88 14.83 -12.19
N SER A 120 -3.84 16.06 -11.71
CA SER A 120 -3.41 16.35 -10.35
C SER A 120 -4.45 15.81 -9.37
N PRO A 121 -4.07 14.99 -8.39
CA PRO A 121 -5.03 14.48 -7.41
C PRO A 121 -5.64 15.61 -6.57
N PRO A 122 -6.90 15.48 -6.15
CA PRO A 122 -7.55 16.47 -5.31
C PRO A 122 -6.91 16.55 -3.94
N ALA A 123 -7.01 17.73 -3.32
CA ALA A 123 -6.55 17.91 -1.95
C ALA A 123 -7.17 16.87 -1.00
N PRO A 124 -6.41 16.38 0.00
CA PRO A 124 -6.93 15.45 0.99
C PRO A 124 -8.24 15.95 1.63
N GLU A 125 -9.19 15.03 1.78
CA GLU A 125 -10.51 15.27 2.41
C GLU A 125 -11.40 16.29 1.67
N SER A 126 -11.03 16.68 0.46
CA SER A 126 -11.81 17.61 -0.35
C SER A 126 -13.11 16.99 -0.90
N ALA A 127 -14.01 17.82 -1.41
CA ALA A 127 -15.19 17.36 -2.10
C ALA A 127 -14.85 16.54 -3.37
N ASP A 128 -13.80 16.93 -4.08
CA ASP A 128 -13.31 16.24 -5.26
C ASP A 128 -12.74 14.86 -4.92
N GLU A 129 -12.01 14.73 -3.79
CA GLU A 129 -11.52 13.43 -3.36
C GLU A 129 -12.68 12.48 -3.00
N ARG A 130 -13.69 12.98 -2.28
CA ARG A 130 -14.91 12.20 -2.00
C ARG A 130 -15.65 11.79 -3.28
N ARG A 131 -15.69 12.66 -4.27
CA ARG A 131 -16.26 12.35 -5.58
C ARG A 131 -15.47 11.25 -6.30
N TRP A 132 -14.13 11.35 -6.32
CA TRP A 132 -13.27 10.32 -6.89
C TRP A 132 -13.44 8.98 -6.15
N ALA A 133 -13.59 9.02 -4.82
CA ALA A 133 -13.87 7.81 -4.04
C ALA A 133 -15.22 7.17 -4.41
N ALA A 134 -16.28 7.98 -4.53
CA ALA A 134 -17.60 7.51 -4.91
C ALA A 134 -17.65 6.94 -6.34
N GLN A 135 -16.91 7.56 -7.27
CA GLN A 135 -16.81 7.13 -8.67
C GLN A 135 -15.77 6.02 -8.89
N ASN A 136 -14.91 5.80 -7.92
CA ASN A 136 -13.75 4.91 -7.98
C ASN A 136 -12.88 5.12 -9.23
N LYS A 137 -12.67 6.37 -9.62
CA LYS A 137 -11.84 6.76 -10.78
C LYS A 137 -11.40 8.22 -10.68
N PRO A 138 -10.29 8.59 -11.34
CA PRO A 138 -9.91 10.00 -11.48
C PRO A 138 -10.84 10.73 -12.46
N SER A 139 -10.98 12.03 -12.26
CA SER A 139 -11.74 12.91 -13.16
C SER A 139 -11.30 14.37 -12.96
N PRO A 140 -11.54 15.29 -13.91
CA PRO A 140 -11.18 16.70 -13.76
C PRO A 140 -11.71 17.29 -12.46
N LEU A 141 -10.92 18.15 -11.81
CA LEU A 141 -11.33 18.85 -10.59
C LEU A 141 -12.43 19.89 -10.91
N ILE A 142 -13.32 20.12 -9.93
CA ILE A 142 -14.37 21.15 -10.06
C ILE A 142 -13.73 22.52 -9.88
N GLY A 143 -13.36 23.20 -10.90
CA GLY A 143 -12.66 24.48 -10.89
C GLY A 143 -11.53 24.58 -11.90
N GLU A 144 -11.06 23.45 -12.42
CA GLU A 144 -10.09 23.42 -13.54
C GLU A 144 -10.76 23.39 -14.93
N ARG A 145 -12.09 23.50 -14.99
CA ARG A 145 -12.85 23.46 -16.27
C ARG A 145 -12.88 24.77 -17.06
N GLU A 146 -12.20 25.81 -16.58
CA GLU A 146 -12.18 27.13 -17.21
C GLU A 146 -10.76 27.63 -17.48
N GLN A 147 -9.95 26.83 -18.18
CA GLN A 147 -8.75 27.33 -18.86
C GLN A 147 -8.57 26.67 -20.22
#